data_58e3dd33b5f409ccaebd810c9e8e1972
#
_entry.id   58e3dd33b5f409ccaebd810c9e8e1972
#
_cell.length_a   1.000
_cell.length_b   1.000
_cell.length_c   1.000
_cell.angle_alpha   90.00
_cell.angle_beta   90.00
_cell.angle_gamma   90.00
#
_symmetry.space_group_name_H-M   'P 1'
#
loop_
_entity.id
_entity.type
_entity.pdbx_description
1 polymer ?
#
loop_
_entity_poly.entity_id
_entity_poly.type
_entity_poly.pdbx_seq_one_letter_code
_entity_poly.pdbx_strand_id
1 'polypeptide(L)'
;MRTTSALQKGFTLIELMIVVAIIGILAAIALPSYKNYTAKAKFSEMVMATAPVKTALSVCAQVGDCASSGLWNTAGGTGASVYIKDSSAANIVLPVPQTNTLVVDSSATTIQGGGTAVMTITFSPMASAPNGITPIDTLILKGTLQSDGSVQYAFSGGCKMHSGGAIC
;
A
#
# COMPACT_ATOMS: atom_id res chain seq x y z
N MET A 1 -19.53 70.20 -8.87
CA MET A 1 -19.40 68.85 -8.26
C MET A 1 -17.92 68.66 -7.89
N ARG A 2 -17.61 68.58 -6.60
CA ARG A 2 -16.22 68.32 -6.12
C ARG A 2 -16.11 66.78 -5.89
N THR A 3 -15.34 66.09 -6.70
CA THR A 3 -14.97 64.71 -6.49
C THR A 3 -13.88 64.61 -5.39
N THR A 4 -14.22 64.13 -4.22
CA THR A 4 -13.25 63.78 -3.17
C THR A 4 -12.52 62.51 -3.60
N SER A 5 -11.23 62.67 -3.99
CA SER A 5 -10.33 61.56 -4.19
C SER A 5 -10.03 60.89 -2.83
N ALA A 6 -10.54 59.71 -2.61
CA ALA A 6 -10.17 58.84 -1.49
C ALA A 6 -8.69 58.47 -1.64
N LEU A 7 -7.87 58.84 -0.64
CA LEU A 7 -6.48 58.42 -0.54
C LEU A 7 -6.44 56.92 -0.39
N GLN A 8 -6.07 56.21 -1.45
CA GLN A 8 -5.74 54.79 -1.36
C GLN A 8 -4.49 54.55 -0.52
N LYS A 9 -4.70 53.94 0.64
CA LYS A 9 -3.56 53.49 1.47
C LYS A 9 -2.90 52.28 0.81
N GLY A 10 -1.65 52.40 0.39
CA GLY A 10 -0.87 51.29 -0.13
C GLY A 10 -0.28 50.44 1.00
N PHE A 11 -0.05 49.17 0.73
CA PHE A 11 0.68 48.27 1.64
C PHE A 11 2.15 48.70 1.76
N THR A 12 2.69 48.65 2.96
CA THR A 12 4.10 48.90 3.16
C THR A 12 4.93 47.67 2.78
N LEU A 13 6.14 47.87 2.28
CA LEU A 13 7.04 46.79 1.90
C LEU A 13 7.36 45.88 3.09
N ILE A 14 7.50 46.45 4.29
CA ILE A 14 7.81 45.71 5.52
C ILE A 14 6.64 44.80 5.94
N GLU A 15 5.38 45.24 5.78
CA GLU A 15 4.19 44.38 6.06
C GLU A 15 4.17 43.16 5.18
N LEU A 16 4.49 43.32 3.89
CA LEU A 16 4.58 42.19 2.97
C LEU A 16 5.72 41.26 3.34
N MET A 17 6.92 41.80 3.70
CA MET A 17 8.07 40.99 4.07
C MET A 17 7.83 40.13 5.31
N ILE A 18 7.16 40.69 6.34
CA ILE A 18 6.83 39.91 7.56
C ILE A 18 5.87 38.79 7.25
N VAL A 19 4.86 39.03 6.44
CA VAL A 19 3.86 38.01 6.07
C VAL A 19 4.50 36.84 5.32
N VAL A 20 5.33 37.12 4.30
CA VAL A 20 6.00 36.04 3.55
C VAL A 20 7.02 35.29 4.40
N ALA A 21 7.67 35.96 5.36
CA ALA A 21 8.59 35.30 6.29
C ALA A 21 7.84 34.31 7.21
N ILE A 22 6.69 34.69 7.75
CA ILE A 22 5.87 33.83 8.60
C ILE A 22 5.33 32.63 7.79
N ILE A 23 4.83 32.88 6.59
CA ILE A 23 4.34 31.81 5.71
C ILE A 23 5.47 30.83 5.37
N GLY A 24 6.69 31.34 5.10
CA GLY A 24 7.86 30.53 4.82
C GLY A 24 8.22 29.59 5.99
N ILE A 25 8.19 30.07 7.22
CA ILE A 25 8.46 29.25 8.41
C ILE A 25 7.38 28.18 8.60
N LEU A 26 6.12 28.55 8.46
CA LEU A 26 5.02 27.60 8.59
C LEU A 26 5.04 26.52 7.48
N ALA A 27 5.34 26.92 6.25
CA ALA A 27 5.44 25.99 5.12
C ALA A 27 6.61 25.00 5.31
N ALA A 28 7.74 25.42 5.87
CA ALA A 28 8.89 24.57 6.11
C ALA A 28 8.57 23.37 7.03
N ILE A 29 7.65 23.54 7.98
CA ILE A 29 7.22 22.48 8.91
C ILE A 29 6.05 21.67 8.31
N ALA A 30 5.14 22.33 7.60
CA ALA A 30 3.92 21.70 7.09
C ALA A 30 4.18 20.76 5.91
N LEU A 31 5.10 21.10 4.99
CA LEU A 31 5.34 20.33 3.77
C LEU A 31 5.80 18.88 4.03
N PRO A 32 6.78 18.60 4.92
CA PRO A 32 7.20 17.22 5.20
C PRO A 32 6.07 16.40 5.80
N SER A 33 5.32 16.98 6.74
CA SER A 33 4.20 16.30 7.37
C SER A 33 3.10 15.96 6.36
N TYR A 34 2.76 16.89 5.48
CA TYR A 34 1.78 16.67 4.41
C TYR A 34 2.18 15.51 3.49
N LYS A 35 3.45 15.43 3.07
CA LYS A 35 3.95 14.33 2.23
C LYS A 35 3.76 12.98 2.91
N ASN A 36 4.04 12.87 4.21
CA ASN A 36 3.88 11.62 4.95
C ASN A 36 2.41 11.19 5.06
N TYR A 37 1.49 12.14 5.30
CA TYR A 37 0.06 11.84 5.34
C TYR A 37 -0.47 11.40 3.97
N THR A 38 -0.04 12.07 2.91
CA THR A 38 -0.45 11.69 1.56
C THR A 38 0.14 10.35 1.13
N ALA A 39 1.37 10.03 1.54
CA ALA A 39 1.96 8.70 1.33
C ALA A 39 1.14 7.62 2.02
N LYS A 40 0.75 7.80 3.30
CA LYS A 40 -0.12 6.86 4.04
C LYS A 40 -1.46 6.66 3.35
N ALA A 41 -2.11 7.76 2.95
CA ALA A 41 -3.39 7.70 2.27
C ALA A 41 -3.32 6.91 0.95
N LYS A 42 -2.27 7.11 0.17
CA LYS A 42 -2.03 6.38 -1.08
C LYS A 42 -1.63 4.92 -0.84
N PHE A 43 -0.82 4.67 0.18
CA PHE A 43 -0.44 3.30 0.52
C PHE A 43 -1.64 2.45 0.99
N SER A 44 -2.69 3.07 1.53
CA SER A 44 -3.92 2.36 1.89
C SER A 44 -4.58 1.68 0.69
N GLU A 45 -4.39 2.17 -0.54
CA GLU A 45 -4.84 1.50 -1.76
C GLU A 45 -4.19 0.12 -1.92
N MET A 46 -2.89 -0.01 -1.58
CA MET A 46 -2.19 -1.29 -1.59
C MET A 46 -2.75 -2.25 -0.52
N VAL A 47 -3.06 -1.73 0.66
CA VAL A 47 -3.70 -2.53 1.72
C VAL A 47 -5.08 -3.03 1.26
N MET A 48 -5.87 -2.18 0.63
CA MET A 48 -7.18 -2.56 0.08
C MET A 48 -7.07 -3.61 -1.03
N ALA A 49 -6.02 -3.56 -1.85
CA ALA A 49 -5.75 -4.54 -2.89
C ALA A 49 -5.51 -5.97 -2.34
N THR A 50 -5.21 -6.12 -1.05
CA THR A 50 -5.08 -7.43 -0.41
C THR A 50 -6.42 -8.09 -0.06
N ALA A 51 -7.52 -7.34 -0.02
CA ALA A 51 -8.81 -7.84 0.45
C ALA A 51 -9.35 -9.03 -0.39
N PRO A 52 -9.41 -8.96 -1.73
CA PRO A 52 -9.87 -10.07 -2.54
C PRO A 52 -8.97 -11.30 -2.41
N VAL A 53 -7.67 -11.10 -2.26
CA VAL A 53 -6.71 -12.20 -2.05
C VAL A 53 -6.95 -12.90 -0.71
N LYS A 54 -7.15 -12.14 0.37
CA LYS A 54 -7.51 -12.71 1.68
C LYS A 54 -8.79 -13.55 1.61
N THR A 55 -9.81 -13.00 0.95
CA THR A 55 -11.08 -13.71 0.80
C THR A 55 -10.90 -15.03 0.03
N ALA A 56 -10.19 -14.99 -1.10
CA ALA A 56 -9.94 -16.18 -1.91
C ALA A 56 -9.16 -17.24 -1.12
N LEU A 57 -8.11 -16.86 -0.41
CA LEU A 57 -7.32 -17.78 0.41
C LEU A 57 -8.13 -18.35 1.58
N SER A 58 -8.95 -17.53 2.25
CA SER A 58 -9.77 -18.00 3.37
C SER A 58 -10.83 -19.01 2.92
N VAL A 59 -11.52 -18.73 1.80
CA VAL A 59 -12.52 -19.66 1.24
C VAL A 59 -11.85 -20.95 0.80
N CYS A 60 -10.75 -20.85 0.06
CA CYS A 60 -10.03 -21.99 -0.47
C CYS A 60 -9.48 -22.89 0.67
N ALA A 61 -8.97 -22.29 1.75
CA ALA A 61 -8.49 -23.04 2.90
C ALA A 61 -9.61 -23.78 3.65
N GLN A 62 -10.78 -23.13 3.81
CA GLN A 62 -11.94 -23.74 4.48
C GLN A 62 -12.55 -24.88 3.68
N VAL A 63 -12.58 -24.79 2.35
CA VAL A 63 -13.03 -25.87 1.46
C VAL A 63 -12.01 -27.02 1.40
N GLY A 64 -10.74 -26.75 1.76
CA GLY A 64 -9.67 -27.75 1.73
C GLY A 64 -8.99 -27.89 0.37
N ASP A 65 -9.34 -27.04 -0.61
CA ASP A 65 -8.79 -27.16 -1.97
C ASP A 65 -7.34 -26.72 -2.07
N CYS A 66 -6.95 -25.67 -1.36
CA CYS A 66 -5.58 -25.12 -1.45
C CYS A 66 -4.73 -25.38 -0.22
N ALA A 67 -5.24 -26.18 0.70
CA ALA A 67 -4.53 -26.51 1.93
C ALA A 67 -4.89 -27.93 2.39
N SER A 68 -3.90 -28.66 2.90
CA SER A 68 -4.10 -29.99 3.45
C SER A 68 -3.22 -30.19 4.68
N SER A 69 -3.76 -30.89 5.69
CA SER A 69 -3.01 -31.21 6.92
C SER A 69 -2.37 -30.01 7.61
N GLY A 70 -3.01 -28.81 7.58
CA GLY A 70 -2.49 -27.58 8.17
C GLY A 70 -1.38 -26.91 7.37
N LEU A 71 -1.16 -27.31 6.13
CA LEU A 71 -0.15 -26.75 5.24
C LEU A 71 -0.79 -26.23 3.94
N TRP A 72 -0.29 -25.12 3.44
CA TRP A 72 -0.66 -24.62 2.13
C TRP A 72 -0.13 -25.53 1.02
N ASN A 73 -0.92 -25.73 -0.01
CA ASN A 73 -0.47 -26.41 -1.22
C ASN A 73 0.61 -25.57 -1.94
N THR A 74 1.29 -26.17 -2.92
CA THR A 74 2.31 -25.49 -3.70
C THR A 74 1.76 -24.18 -4.29
N ALA A 75 2.48 -23.10 -4.07
CA ALA A 75 2.15 -21.78 -4.58
C ALA A 75 3.29 -21.23 -5.43
N GLY A 76 2.99 -20.35 -6.37
CA GLY A 76 4.01 -19.76 -7.23
C GLY A 76 3.44 -18.70 -8.17
N GLY A 77 4.25 -18.29 -9.12
CA GLY A 77 3.91 -17.27 -10.10
C GLY A 77 4.29 -15.86 -9.64
N THR A 78 4.22 -14.95 -10.57
CA THR A 78 4.50 -13.53 -10.39
C THR A 78 3.47 -12.68 -11.12
N GLY A 79 3.28 -11.47 -10.68
CA GLY A 79 2.37 -10.53 -11.31
C GLY A 79 0.93 -11.05 -11.34
N ALA A 80 0.31 -10.97 -12.48
CA ALA A 80 -1.07 -11.41 -12.71
C ALA A 80 -1.25 -12.94 -12.66
N SER A 81 -0.18 -13.71 -12.66
CA SER A 81 -0.19 -15.18 -12.67
C SER A 81 0.16 -15.79 -11.31
N VAL A 82 -0.01 -15.05 -10.23
CA VAL A 82 0.14 -15.58 -8.87
C VAL A 82 -0.95 -16.63 -8.62
N TYR A 83 -0.56 -17.83 -8.22
CA TYR A 83 -1.46 -18.97 -8.03
C TYR A 83 -1.10 -19.80 -6.80
N ILE A 84 -2.08 -20.58 -6.34
CA ILE A 84 -1.91 -21.71 -5.43
C ILE A 84 -2.51 -22.95 -6.11
N LYS A 85 -1.93 -24.12 -5.89
CA LYS A 85 -2.47 -25.36 -6.44
C LYS A 85 -3.65 -25.85 -5.60
N ASP A 86 -4.68 -26.35 -6.28
CA ASP A 86 -5.77 -27.10 -5.65
C ASP A 86 -5.35 -28.54 -5.31
N SER A 87 -6.26 -29.31 -4.76
CA SER A 87 -6.06 -30.73 -4.41
C SER A 87 -5.79 -31.62 -5.62
N SER A 88 -6.16 -31.20 -6.83
CA SER A 88 -5.91 -31.90 -8.10
C SER A 88 -4.62 -31.44 -8.80
N ALA A 89 -3.84 -30.59 -8.16
CA ALA A 89 -2.64 -29.91 -8.68
C ALA A 89 -2.92 -28.90 -9.82
N ALA A 90 -4.16 -28.50 -10.04
CA ALA A 90 -4.50 -27.39 -10.94
C ALA A 90 -4.20 -26.03 -10.27
N ASN A 91 -3.98 -25.01 -11.07
CA ASN A 91 -3.65 -23.68 -10.58
C ASN A 91 -4.93 -22.87 -10.31
N ILE A 92 -5.13 -22.49 -9.05
CA ILE A 92 -6.11 -21.46 -8.66
C ILE A 92 -5.40 -20.12 -8.71
N VAL A 93 -5.69 -19.31 -9.72
CA VAL A 93 -5.14 -17.96 -9.85
C VAL A 93 -5.75 -17.05 -8.80
N LEU A 94 -4.91 -16.40 -8.02
CA LEU A 94 -5.37 -15.48 -6.98
C LEU A 94 -5.77 -14.12 -7.58
N PRO A 95 -6.81 -13.48 -7.04
CA PRO A 95 -7.31 -12.21 -7.54
C PRO A 95 -6.42 -11.02 -7.11
N VAL A 96 -5.16 -11.03 -7.56
CA VAL A 96 -4.24 -9.90 -7.38
C VAL A 96 -4.58 -8.79 -8.38
N PRO A 97 -4.18 -7.55 -8.14
CA PRO A 97 -4.37 -6.47 -9.10
C PRO A 97 -3.82 -6.85 -10.48
N GLN A 98 -4.67 -6.82 -11.50
CA GLN A 98 -4.30 -7.22 -12.88
C GLN A 98 -3.74 -6.04 -13.69
N THR A 99 -3.98 -4.83 -13.24
CA THR A 99 -3.48 -3.60 -13.85
C THR A 99 -2.69 -2.80 -12.84
N ASN A 100 -1.68 -2.10 -13.32
CA ASN A 100 -0.94 -1.19 -12.47
C ASN A 100 -1.87 -0.08 -11.97
N THR A 101 -1.89 0.08 -10.66
CA THR A 101 -2.50 1.25 -10.02
C THR A 101 -1.42 2.30 -9.77
N LEU A 102 -1.79 3.46 -9.24
CA LEU A 102 -0.80 4.49 -8.89
C LEU A 102 0.23 4.02 -7.84
N VAL A 103 -0.06 2.95 -7.11
CA VAL A 103 0.79 2.47 -6.02
C VAL A 103 1.25 1.03 -6.22
N VAL A 104 0.41 0.14 -6.75
CA VAL A 104 0.73 -1.29 -6.88
C VAL A 104 1.29 -1.60 -8.27
N ASP A 105 2.47 -2.18 -8.31
CA ASP A 105 3.02 -2.81 -9.52
C ASP A 105 2.43 -4.22 -9.65
N SER A 106 1.48 -4.38 -10.55
CA SER A 106 0.84 -5.67 -10.77
C SER A 106 1.80 -6.73 -11.33
N SER A 107 2.90 -6.33 -11.97
CA SER A 107 3.89 -7.26 -12.53
C SER A 107 4.89 -7.78 -11.49
N ALA A 108 5.07 -7.07 -10.39
CA ALA A 108 6.03 -7.38 -9.33
C ALA A 108 5.40 -8.07 -8.09
N THR A 109 4.10 -8.41 -8.13
CA THR A 109 3.48 -9.21 -7.07
C THR A 109 4.02 -10.63 -7.10
N THR A 110 4.45 -11.16 -5.95
CA THR A 110 4.99 -12.51 -5.82
C THR A 110 4.35 -13.29 -4.68
N ILE A 111 4.33 -14.61 -4.78
CA ILE A 111 3.83 -15.52 -3.73
C ILE A 111 4.88 -16.55 -3.37
N GLN A 112 4.97 -16.87 -2.09
CA GLN A 112 5.87 -17.90 -1.55
C GLN A 112 5.19 -18.63 -0.39
N GLY A 113 5.62 -19.86 -0.10
CA GLY A 113 5.24 -20.57 1.10
C GLY A 113 4.44 -21.86 0.89
N GLY A 114 4.38 -22.41 -0.32
CA GLY A 114 3.78 -23.73 -0.55
C GLY A 114 4.46 -24.83 0.27
N GLY A 115 3.69 -25.79 0.78
CA GLY A 115 4.18 -26.87 1.66
C GLY A 115 4.47 -26.41 3.11
N THR A 116 4.05 -25.22 3.51
CA THR A 116 4.23 -24.68 4.86
C THR A 116 2.90 -24.15 5.41
N ALA A 117 2.83 -23.95 6.73
CA ALA A 117 1.66 -23.33 7.36
C ALA A 117 1.57 -21.81 7.08
N VAL A 118 2.66 -21.19 6.61
CA VAL A 118 2.74 -19.75 6.36
C VAL A 118 2.91 -19.48 4.87
N MET A 119 1.99 -18.72 4.31
CA MET A 119 2.08 -18.17 2.96
C MET A 119 2.37 -16.69 3.01
N THR A 120 3.25 -16.21 2.14
CA THR A 120 3.57 -14.79 2.01
C THR A 120 3.29 -14.30 0.59
N ILE A 121 2.57 -13.20 0.48
CA ILE A 121 2.35 -12.51 -0.80
C ILE A 121 2.94 -11.12 -0.66
N THR A 122 3.88 -10.79 -1.53
CA THR A 122 4.55 -9.50 -1.56
C THR A 122 3.96 -8.64 -2.65
N PHE A 123 3.45 -7.49 -2.28
CA PHE A 123 3.01 -6.44 -3.18
C PHE A 123 4.08 -5.36 -3.22
N SER A 124 4.56 -5.04 -4.41
CA SER A 124 5.59 -4.01 -4.60
C SER A 124 4.95 -2.72 -5.12
N PRO A 125 5.38 -1.55 -4.62
CA PRO A 125 4.99 -0.27 -5.21
C PRO A 125 5.57 -0.09 -6.60
N MET A 126 4.89 0.67 -7.44
CA MET A 126 5.45 1.13 -8.71
C MET A 126 6.67 2.04 -8.49
N ALA A 127 7.63 1.98 -9.41
CA ALA A 127 8.80 2.88 -9.39
C ALA A 127 8.41 4.36 -9.45
N SER A 128 7.27 4.67 -10.06
CA SER A 128 6.71 6.02 -10.17
C SER A 128 5.63 6.33 -9.14
N ALA A 129 5.56 5.56 -8.05
CA ALA A 129 4.56 5.81 -7.01
C ALA A 129 4.68 7.22 -6.42
N PRO A 130 3.56 7.90 -6.15
CA PRO A 130 3.56 9.30 -5.72
C PRO A 130 3.97 9.46 -4.24
N ASN A 131 4.25 10.71 -3.86
CA ASN A 131 4.43 11.13 -2.47
C ASN A 131 5.56 10.44 -1.70
N GLY A 132 6.64 10.09 -2.37
CA GLY A 132 7.83 9.52 -1.75
C GLY A 132 7.73 8.02 -1.42
N ILE A 133 6.67 7.34 -1.85
CA ILE A 133 6.61 5.87 -1.83
C ILE A 133 7.65 5.35 -2.82
N THR A 134 8.45 4.41 -2.39
CA THR A 134 9.57 3.84 -3.15
C THR A 134 9.38 2.33 -3.36
N PRO A 135 10.06 1.70 -4.32
CA PRO A 135 9.97 0.25 -4.53
C PRO A 135 10.34 -0.61 -3.33
N ILE A 136 11.06 -0.06 -2.35
CA ILE A 136 11.40 -0.78 -1.11
C ILE A 136 10.26 -0.76 -0.06
N ASP A 137 9.26 0.09 -0.23
CA ASP A 137 8.09 0.16 0.66
C ASP A 137 7.09 -0.95 0.34
N THR A 138 7.55 -2.18 0.28
CA THR A 138 6.73 -3.36 -0.03
C THR A 138 5.72 -3.64 1.07
N LEU A 139 4.55 -4.16 0.67
CA LEU A 139 3.56 -4.73 1.58
C LEU A 139 3.62 -6.25 1.49
N ILE A 140 3.92 -6.92 2.59
CA ILE A 140 3.91 -8.37 2.69
C ILE A 140 2.67 -8.80 3.47
N LEU A 141 1.77 -9.50 2.80
CA LEU A 141 0.65 -10.18 3.42
C LEU A 141 1.10 -11.59 3.82
N LYS A 142 1.09 -11.88 5.11
CA LYS A 142 1.30 -13.22 5.65
C LYS A 142 -0.03 -13.85 6.00
N GLY A 143 -0.34 -15.00 5.43
CA GLY A 143 -1.47 -15.84 5.78
C GLY A 143 -0.97 -17.07 6.53
N THR A 144 -1.25 -17.21 7.81
CA THR A 144 -0.91 -18.39 8.61
C THR A 144 -2.14 -19.27 8.73
N LEU A 145 -2.02 -20.49 8.21
CA LEU A 145 -3.08 -21.49 8.29
C LEU A 145 -3.08 -22.10 9.68
N GLN A 146 -4.25 -22.15 10.30
CA GLN A 146 -4.48 -22.80 11.60
C GLN A 146 -4.96 -24.23 11.40
N SER A 147 -4.85 -25.05 12.43
CA SER A 147 -5.29 -26.45 12.40
C SER A 147 -6.80 -26.63 12.22
N ASP A 148 -7.60 -25.60 12.46
CA ASP A 148 -9.05 -25.57 12.25
C ASP A 148 -9.45 -25.14 10.84
N GLY A 149 -8.47 -24.91 9.94
CA GLY A 149 -8.70 -24.41 8.58
C GLY A 149 -8.90 -22.89 8.49
N SER A 150 -8.88 -22.18 9.60
CA SER A 150 -8.90 -20.71 9.58
C SER A 150 -7.56 -20.12 9.16
N VAL A 151 -7.57 -18.91 8.63
CA VAL A 151 -6.36 -18.20 8.20
C VAL A 151 -6.22 -16.91 8.99
N GLN A 152 -5.11 -16.78 9.70
CA GLN A 152 -4.74 -15.53 10.36
C GLN A 152 -3.85 -14.69 9.44
N TYR A 153 -4.20 -13.41 9.29
CA TYR A 153 -3.47 -12.50 8.43
C TYR A 153 -2.67 -11.48 9.23
N ALA A 154 -1.44 -11.25 8.80
CA ALA A 154 -0.58 -10.21 9.33
C ALA A 154 0.09 -9.43 8.19
N PHE A 155 0.33 -8.15 8.41
CA PHE A 155 1.08 -7.30 7.50
C PHE A 155 2.50 -7.08 7.98
N SER A 156 3.43 -7.10 7.05
CA SER A 156 4.84 -6.76 7.24
C SER A 156 5.41 -6.16 5.94
N GLY A 157 6.69 -5.88 5.92
CA GLY A 157 7.37 -5.38 4.72
C GLY A 157 8.03 -4.03 4.94
N GLY A 158 8.59 -3.48 3.87
CA GLY A 158 9.31 -2.20 3.86
C GLY A 158 8.44 -1.01 4.25
N CYS A 159 7.13 -1.11 4.05
CA CYS A 159 6.17 -0.08 4.45
C CYS A 159 6.22 0.33 5.92
N LYS A 160 6.71 -0.55 6.80
CA LYS A 160 6.94 -0.24 8.22
C LYS A 160 8.20 0.59 8.48
N MET A 161 9.12 0.62 7.52
CA MET A 161 10.43 1.28 7.61
C MET A 161 10.54 2.51 6.68
N HIS A 162 9.43 3.01 6.18
CA HIS A 162 9.41 4.20 5.33
C HIS A 162 10.07 5.39 6.04
N SER A 163 10.85 6.20 5.31
CA SER A 163 11.65 7.31 5.85
C SER A 163 10.85 8.37 6.62
N GLY A 164 9.56 8.50 6.33
CA GLY A 164 8.62 9.38 7.03
C GLY A 164 7.84 8.72 8.16
N GLY A 165 8.23 7.52 8.59
CA GLY A 165 7.52 6.68 9.54
C GLY A 165 6.63 5.62 8.85
N ALA A 166 6.18 4.61 9.60
CA ALA A 166 5.37 3.52 9.05
C ALA A 166 4.16 4.04 8.25
N ILE A 167 3.97 3.51 7.04
CA ILE A 167 2.87 3.85 6.12
C ILE A 167 1.85 2.72 5.96
N CYS A 168 2.08 1.54 6.57
CA CYS A 168 1.14 0.43 6.66
C CYS A 168 0.80 0.01 8.09
#